data_3e94c7cc08b0679e60bab63e34e5caba
#
_entry.id   3e94c7cc08b0679e60bab63e34e5caba
#
_cell.length_a   1.000
_cell.length_b   1.000
_cell.length_c   1.000
_cell.angle_alpha   90.00
_cell.angle_beta   90.00
_cell.angle_gamma   90.00
#
_symmetry.space_group_name_H-M   'P 1'
#
loop_
_entity.id
_entity.type
_entity.pdbx_description
1 polymer ?
#
loop_
_entity_poly.entity_id
_entity_poly.type
_entity_poly.pdbx_seq_one_letter_code
_entity_poly.pdbx_strand_id
1 'polypeptide(L)'
;MIRVILCFTICFAGNPLDQWIDQHAEFLKQDIKSVSFQLTVNSEFYAGQNESTMSGKITVGNNKQFRFVMGSRTVVSDGKVWKSYDERTDQIFIQEPDKQLEKSFFSWVKLKKIMALPVTLESDGGYRIKSLGKKNDVRAYFNSNTNVLNSIVITQSETRSEISNIILNIEDSLNLEIGHESSSAFDLR
;
A
#
# COMPACT_ATOMS: atom_id res chain seq x y z
N MET A 1 -48.51 17.24 31.49
CA MET A 1 -48.25 16.62 30.17
C MET A 1 -46.85 17.01 29.77
N ILE A 2 -45.85 16.16 30.11
CA ILE A 2 -44.42 16.41 29.91
C ILE A 2 -44.07 15.87 28.53
N ARG A 3 -43.71 16.74 27.54
CA ARG A 3 -43.17 16.34 26.25
C ARG A 3 -41.69 16.03 26.43
N VAL A 4 -41.34 14.76 26.41
CA VAL A 4 -39.97 14.29 26.30
C VAL A 4 -39.55 14.47 24.82
N ILE A 5 -38.72 15.47 24.56
CA ILE A 5 -38.06 15.63 23.26
C ILE A 5 -36.88 14.67 23.25
N LEU A 6 -37.04 13.52 22.57
CA LEU A 6 -35.92 12.62 22.27
C LEU A 6 -35.08 13.29 21.18
N CYS A 7 -33.99 13.95 21.57
CA CYS A 7 -32.94 14.34 20.62
C CYS A 7 -32.22 13.08 20.17
N PHE A 8 -32.59 12.55 19.01
CA PHE A 8 -31.73 11.62 18.27
C PHE A 8 -30.51 12.41 17.78
N THR A 9 -29.45 12.40 18.54
CA THR A 9 -28.13 12.71 18.03
C THR A 9 -27.76 11.62 17.04
N ILE A 10 -28.03 11.83 15.77
CA ILE A 10 -27.48 11.05 14.70
C ILE A 10 -25.99 11.41 14.67
N CYS A 11 -25.18 10.62 15.37
CA CYS A 11 -23.75 10.62 15.16
C CYS A 11 -23.54 10.17 13.71
N PHE A 12 -23.33 11.12 12.81
CA PHE A 12 -22.71 10.85 11.54
C PHE A 12 -21.28 10.39 11.88
N ALA A 13 -21.08 9.09 12.04
CA ALA A 13 -19.77 8.52 12.01
C ALA A 13 -19.20 8.86 10.63
N GLY A 14 -18.28 9.82 10.58
CA GLY A 14 -17.61 10.19 9.33
C GLY A 14 -16.97 8.94 8.71
N ASN A 15 -16.81 8.94 7.39
CA ASN A 15 -16.14 7.87 6.68
C ASN A 15 -14.75 7.61 7.32
N PRO A 16 -14.45 6.42 7.84
CA PRO A 16 -13.19 6.15 8.53
C PRO A 16 -11.96 6.37 7.62
N LEU A 17 -12.12 6.28 6.32
CA LEU A 17 -11.05 6.63 5.37
C LEU A 17 -10.75 8.13 5.39
N ASP A 18 -11.77 8.98 5.45
CA ASP A 18 -11.59 10.44 5.54
C ASP A 18 -10.91 10.81 6.86
N GLN A 19 -11.35 10.20 7.97
CA GLN A 19 -10.74 10.41 9.28
C GLN A 19 -9.27 9.95 9.31
N TRP A 20 -8.96 8.82 8.70
CA TRP A 20 -7.58 8.33 8.58
C TRP A 20 -6.71 9.29 7.77
N ILE A 21 -7.23 9.82 6.66
CA ILE A 21 -6.54 10.79 5.82
C ILE A 21 -6.25 12.07 6.60
N ASP A 22 -7.23 12.57 7.36
CA ASP A 22 -7.07 13.77 8.17
C ASP A 22 -6.04 13.58 9.28
N GLN A 23 -6.06 12.42 9.95
CA GLN A 23 -5.08 12.07 10.99
C GLN A 23 -3.64 11.97 10.44
N HIS A 24 -3.48 11.60 9.16
CA HIS A 24 -2.18 11.42 8.53
C HIS A 24 -1.84 12.53 7.52
N ALA A 25 -2.53 13.68 7.59
CA ALA A 25 -2.36 14.77 6.62
C ALA A 25 -0.91 15.28 6.54
N GLU A 26 -0.20 15.35 7.67
CA GLU A 26 1.22 15.76 7.71
C GLU A 26 2.13 14.74 7.00
N PHE A 27 1.96 13.44 7.28
CA PHE A 27 2.69 12.38 6.57
C PHE A 27 2.43 12.43 5.07
N LEU A 28 1.19 12.64 4.68
CA LEU A 28 0.79 12.62 3.28
C LEU A 28 1.35 13.81 2.47
N LYS A 29 1.64 14.93 3.14
CA LYS A 29 2.26 16.13 2.52
C LYS A 29 3.78 16.01 2.36
N GLN A 30 4.44 15.09 3.08
CA GLN A 30 5.88 14.97 3.03
C GLN A 30 6.37 14.55 1.64
N ASP A 31 7.51 15.10 1.25
CA ASP A 31 8.16 14.77 -0.02
C ASP A 31 8.76 13.36 0.01
N ILE A 32 9.40 12.99 1.11
CA ILE A 32 9.99 11.68 1.31
C ILE A 32 9.31 11.00 2.49
N LYS A 33 8.70 9.86 2.22
CA LYS A 33 7.92 9.11 3.19
C LYS A 33 8.00 7.62 2.93
N SER A 34 7.87 6.83 4.00
CA SER A 34 7.87 5.38 3.86
C SER A 34 6.69 4.71 4.55
N VAL A 35 6.35 3.55 4.03
CA VAL A 35 5.38 2.63 4.61
C VAL A 35 6.06 1.28 4.79
N SER A 36 6.14 0.79 6.01
CA SER A 36 6.53 -0.58 6.32
C SER A 36 5.28 -1.42 6.57
N PHE A 37 5.29 -2.68 6.15
CA PHE A 37 4.13 -3.56 6.26
C PHE A 37 4.54 -5.03 6.26
N GLN A 38 3.59 -5.90 6.60
CA GLN A 38 3.66 -7.33 6.33
C GLN A 38 2.66 -7.67 5.22
N LEU A 39 3.11 -8.48 4.26
CA LEU A 39 2.30 -9.00 3.18
C LEU A 39 2.14 -10.51 3.39
N THR A 40 0.90 -10.95 3.56
CA THR A 40 0.53 -12.36 3.59
C THR A 40 -0.21 -12.69 2.30
N VAL A 41 0.25 -13.71 1.58
CA VAL A 41 -0.35 -14.16 0.33
C VAL A 41 -0.86 -15.58 0.51
N ASN A 42 -2.15 -15.76 0.25
CA ASN A 42 -2.84 -17.04 0.19
C ASN A 42 -3.27 -17.31 -1.25
N SER A 43 -2.82 -18.43 -1.82
CA SER A 43 -3.23 -18.87 -3.16
C SER A 43 -3.90 -20.24 -3.06
N GLU A 44 -5.10 -20.34 -3.61
CA GLU A 44 -5.87 -21.60 -3.68
C GLU A 44 -5.36 -22.54 -4.78
N PHE A 45 -4.47 -22.07 -5.67
CA PHE A 45 -3.99 -22.83 -6.83
C PHE A 45 -3.10 -24.04 -6.50
N TYR A 46 -2.53 -24.09 -5.31
CA TYR A 46 -1.71 -25.22 -4.90
C TYR A 46 -2.46 -26.03 -3.85
N ALA A 47 -2.62 -27.32 -4.08
CA ALA A 47 -3.24 -28.29 -3.19
C ALA A 47 -2.46 -28.52 -1.87
N GLY A 48 -1.99 -27.46 -1.30
CA GLY A 48 -1.38 -27.30 0.02
C GLY A 48 -1.47 -25.84 0.32
N GLN A 49 -2.17 -25.47 1.38
CA GLN A 49 -2.28 -24.07 1.86
C GLN A 49 -0.88 -23.50 2.10
N ASN A 50 -0.29 -22.90 1.07
CA ASN A 50 0.98 -22.20 1.21
C ASN A 50 0.68 -20.73 1.51
N GLU A 51 0.51 -20.43 2.78
CA GLU A 51 0.55 -19.07 3.28
C GLU A 51 2.00 -18.62 3.35
N SER A 52 2.33 -17.55 2.64
CA SER A 52 3.64 -16.92 2.74
C SER A 52 3.50 -15.52 3.29
N THR A 53 4.26 -15.22 4.35
CA THR A 53 4.31 -13.89 4.94
C THR A 53 5.70 -13.28 4.72
N MET A 54 5.73 -12.06 4.21
CA MET A 54 6.95 -11.32 3.94
C MET A 54 6.82 -9.90 4.50
N SER A 55 7.92 -9.39 5.07
CA SER A 55 8.01 -7.97 5.42
C SER A 55 8.39 -7.14 4.20
N GLY A 56 7.74 -5.99 4.05
CA GLY A 56 8.00 -5.03 3.01
C GLY A 56 8.17 -3.62 3.54
N LYS A 57 8.96 -2.82 2.85
CA LYS A 57 9.05 -1.37 3.05
C LYS A 57 9.08 -0.68 1.70
N ILE A 58 8.26 0.35 1.55
CA ILE A 58 8.33 1.26 0.42
C ILE A 58 8.66 2.66 0.91
N THR A 59 9.69 3.27 0.34
CA THR A 59 10.01 4.68 0.50
C THR A 59 9.78 5.38 -0.83
N VAL A 60 8.99 6.43 -0.83
CA VAL A 60 8.70 7.23 -2.02
C VAL A 60 9.28 8.62 -1.86
N GLY A 61 9.75 9.19 -2.95
CA GLY A 61 10.24 10.56 -3.05
C GLY A 61 9.58 11.32 -4.17
N ASN A 62 10.13 12.47 -4.50
CA ASN A 62 9.69 13.31 -5.61
C ASN A 62 10.00 12.66 -6.97
N ASN A 63 9.37 13.16 -8.04
CA ASN A 63 9.68 12.80 -9.43
C ASN A 63 9.63 11.30 -9.72
N LYS A 64 8.71 10.56 -9.07
CA LYS A 64 8.53 9.11 -9.22
C LYS A 64 9.72 8.28 -8.71
N GLN A 65 10.54 8.86 -7.87
CA GLN A 65 11.60 8.15 -7.19
C GLN A 65 11.00 7.26 -6.10
N PHE A 66 11.52 6.04 -5.99
CA PHE A 66 11.15 5.15 -4.90
C PHE A 66 12.22 4.10 -4.63
N ARG A 67 12.16 3.54 -3.42
CA ARG A 67 12.83 2.31 -3.02
C ARG A 67 11.78 1.37 -2.44
N PHE A 68 11.69 0.18 -2.97
CA PHE A 68 10.84 -0.90 -2.48
C PHE A 68 11.70 -2.09 -2.08
N VAL A 69 11.54 -2.55 -0.86
CA VAL A 69 12.24 -3.72 -0.31
C VAL A 69 11.19 -4.74 0.10
N MET A 70 11.34 -5.98 -0.33
CA MET A 70 10.47 -7.08 0.08
C MET A 70 11.24 -8.40 0.08
N GLY A 71 11.42 -8.98 1.27
CA GLY A 71 12.30 -10.14 1.43
C GLY A 71 13.72 -9.83 0.95
N SER A 72 14.26 -10.67 0.07
CA SER A 72 15.60 -10.53 -0.53
C SER A 72 15.63 -9.60 -1.76
N ARG A 73 14.50 -9.00 -2.13
CA ARG A 73 14.41 -8.16 -3.33
C ARG A 73 14.32 -6.70 -2.99
N THR A 74 15.11 -5.89 -3.69
CA THR A 74 15.05 -4.43 -3.66
C THR A 74 14.82 -3.92 -5.07
N VAL A 75 13.84 -3.02 -5.23
CA VAL A 75 13.60 -2.29 -6.47
C VAL A 75 13.74 -0.82 -6.18
N VAL A 76 14.53 -0.12 -7.00
CA VAL A 76 14.65 1.34 -6.94
C VAL A 76 14.29 1.99 -8.26
N SER A 77 13.79 3.21 -8.18
CA SER A 77 13.55 4.06 -9.35
C SER A 77 14.13 5.44 -9.10
N ASP A 78 14.85 5.96 -10.08
CA ASP A 78 15.26 7.38 -10.13
C ASP A 78 14.23 8.26 -10.87
N GLY A 79 13.09 7.68 -11.25
CA GLY A 79 12.04 8.31 -12.05
C GLY A 79 12.16 8.07 -13.55
N LYS A 80 13.26 7.48 -14.02
CA LYS A 80 13.54 7.18 -15.44
C LYS A 80 13.79 5.70 -15.68
N VAL A 81 14.47 5.05 -14.75
CA VAL A 81 14.90 3.67 -14.85
C VAL A 81 14.53 2.92 -13.59
N TRP A 82 14.16 1.67 -13.73
CA TRP A 82 14.00 0.75 -12.62
C TRP A 82 15.20 -0.17 -12.55
N LYS A 83 15.76 -0.31 -11.33
CA LYS A 83 16.79 -1.29 -11.01
C LYS A 83 16.22 -2.23 -9.98
N SER A 84 16.22 -3.53 -10.27
CA SER A 84 15.83 -4.54 -9.30
C SER A 84 17.03 -5.41 -8.94
N TYR A 85 17.23 -5.63 -7.66
CA TYR A 85 18.31 -6.42 -7.09
C TYR A 85 17.73 -7.61 -6.34
N ASP A 86 18.27 -8.80 -6.57
CA ASP A 86 17.96 -10.00 -5.80
C ASP A 86 19.24 -10.41 -5.02
N GLU A 87 19.19 -10.25 -3.71
CA GLU A 87 20.29 -10.53 -2.81
C GLU A 87 20.75 -12.00 -2.86
N ARG A 88 19.85 -12.93 -3.17
CA ARG A 88 20.17 -14.37 -3.23
C ARG A 88 21.05 -14.74 -4.41
N THR A 89 20.94 -14.02 -5.51
CA THR A 89 21.68 -14.26 -6.75
C THR A 89 22.77 -13.21 -6.99
N ASP A 90 22.80 -12.16 -6.18
CA ASP A 90 23.68 -10.98 -6.34
C ASP A 90 23.59 -10.37 -7.75
N GLN A 91 22.38 -10.29 -8.28
CA GLN A 91 22.10 -9.79 -9.62
C GLN A 91 21.28 -8.52 -9.60
N ILE A 92 21.65 -7.58 -10.49
CA ILE A 92 20.94 -6.34 -10.74
C ILE A 92 20.35 -6.39 -12.15
N PHE A 93 19.04 -6.16 -12.26
CA PHE A 93 18.35 -6.01 -13.54
C PHE A 93 17.95 -4.56 -13.73
N ILE A 94 18.32 -3.98 -14.87
CA ILE A 94 18.03 -2.60 -15.24
C ILE A 94 16.98 -2.64 -16.36
N GLN A 95 15.83 -1.98 -16.14
CA GLN A 95 14.74 -2.00 -17.10
C GLN A 95 14.00 -0.65 -17.17
N GLU A 96 13.26 -0.44 -18.24
CA GLU A 96 12.33 0.67 -18.31
C GLU A 96 11.20 0.50 -17.28
N PRO A 97 10.65 1.61 -16.73
CA PRO A 97 9.53 1.55 -15.82
C PRO A 97 8.30 0.89 -16.46
N ASP A 98 7.74 -0.10 -15.77
CA ASP A 98 6.43 -0.62 -16.15
C ASP A 98 5.36 0.44 -15.84
N LYS A 99 4.77 1.00 -16.91
CA LYS A 99 3.79 2.09 -16.80
C LYS A 99 2.53 1.70 -16.02
N GLN A 100 2.14 0.41 -16.01
CA GLN A 100 0.97 -0.04 -15.27
C GLN A 100 1.27 -0.17 -13.79
N LEU A 101 2.42 -0.77 -13.44
CA LEU A 101 2.90 -0.86 -12.07
C LEU A 101 3.19 0.53 -11.51
N GLU A 102 3.86 1.40 -12.26
CA GLU A 102 4.11 2.78 -11.88
C GLU A 102 2.81 3.53 -11.55
N LYS A 103 1.79 3.41 -12.42
CA LYS A 103 0.50 4.03 -12.21
C LYS A 103 -0.22 3.48 -10.98
N SER A 104 -0.15 2.19 -10.73
CA SER A 104 -0.72 1.55 -9.56
C SER A 104 -0.01 2.01 -8.29
N PHE A 105 1.32 2.00 -8.30
CA PHE A 105 2.18 2.39 -7.18
C PHE A 105 1.94 3.83 -6.74
N PHE A 106 1.94 4.77 -7.69
CA PHE A 106 1.79 6.19 -7.39
C PHE A 106 0.34 6.67 -7.30
N SER A 107 -0.65 5.81 -7.61
CA SER A 107 -2.06 6.16 -7.38
C SER A 107 -2.36 6.37 -5.89
N TRP A 108 -1.65 5.67 -5.02
CA TRP A 108 -1.74 5.79 -3.57
C TRP A 108 -1.23 7.14 -3.04
N VAL A 109 -0.31 7.77 -3.76
CA VAL A 109 0.28 9.06 -3.37
C VAL A 109 -0.63 10.23 -3.76
N LYS A 110 -1.60 10.00 -4.63
CA LYS A 110 -2.53 11.05 -5.09
C LYS A 110 -3.78 11.10 -4.22
N LEU A 111 -3.63 11.71 -3.04
CA LEU A 111 -4.69 11.90 -2.03
C LEU A 111 -6.05 12.29 -2.62
N LYS A 112 -6.10 13.29 -3.51
CA LYS A 112 -7.35 13.72 -4.15
C LYS A 112 -8.08 12.60 -4.89
N LYS A 113 -7.36 11.59 -5.40
CA LYS A 113 -7.97 10.44 -6.06
C LYS A 113 -8.47 9.41 -5.06
N ILE A 114 -7.78 9.22 -3.94
CA ILE A 114 -8.21 8.30 -2.87
C ILE A 114 -9.46 8.86 -2.19
N MET A 115 -9.50 10.14 -1.87
CA MET A 115 -10.66 10.81 -1.26
C MET A 115 -11.91 10.76 -2.13
N ALA A 116 -11.76 10.67 -3.45
CA ALA A 116 -12.88 10.57 -4.38
C ALA A 116 -13.37 9.13 -4.62
N LEU A 117 -12.75 8.12 -3.99
CA LEU A 117 -13.17 6.74 -4.17
C LEU A 117 -14.41 6.44 -3.32
N PRO A 118 -15.46 5.86 -3.91
CA PRO A 118 -16.61 5.41 -3.14
C PRO A 118 -16.20 4.32 -2.16
N VAL A 119 -16.62 4.46 -0.92
CA VAL A 119 -16.39 3.49 0.17
C VAL A 119 -17.72 2.91 0.60
N THR A 120 -17.81 1.59 0.70
CA THR A 120 -19.01 0.89 1.14
C THR A 120 -18.66 0.05 2.38
N LEU A 121 -19.45 0.18 3.45
CA LEU A 121 -19.35 -0.70 4.61
C LEU A 121 -19.91 -2.08 4.23
N GLU A 122 -19.14 -3.12 4.50
CA GLU A 122 -19.52 -4.52 4.29
C GLU A 122 -20.01 -5.17 5.59
N SER A 123 -20.71 -6.30 5.46
CA SER A 123 -21.28 -7.02 6.61
C SER A 123 -20.25 -7.58 7.59
N ASP A 124 -19.00 -7.77 7.14
CA ASP A 124 -17.86 -8.22 7.96
C ASP A 124 -17.17 -7.07 8.72
N GLY A 125 -17.70 -5.84 8.62
CA GLY A 125 -17.12 -4.65 9.24
C GLY A 125 -15.97 -4.01 8.45
N GLY A 126 -15.61 -4.59 7.30
CA GLY A 126 -14.63 -4.01 6.38
C GLY A 126 -15.23 -2.91 5.52
N TYR A 127 -14.38 -2.04 5.03
CA TYR A 127 -14.76 -1.00 4.08
C TYR A 127 -14.21 -1.34 2.70
N ARG A 128 -15.10 -1.65 1.76
CA ARG A 128 -14.72 -1.86 0.37
C ARG A 128 -14.44 -0.52 -0.29
N ILE A 129 -13.23 -0.37 -0.80
CA ILE A 129 -12.84 0.80 -1.61
C ILE A 129 -13.07 0.45 -3.07
N LYS A 130 -14.07 1.10 -3.69
CA LYS A 130 -14.45 0.78 -5.06
C LYS A 130 -13.40 1.29 -6.04
N SER A 131 -12.71 0.34 -6.63
CA SER A 131 -11.89 0.39 -7.84
C SER A 131 -10.57 1.15 -7.81
N LEU A 132 -9.55 0.42 -7.48
CA LEU A 132 -8.23 0.63 -8.10
C LEU A 132 -8.04 -0.24 -9.35
N GLY A 133 -9.02 -1.01 -9.76
CA GLY A 133 -9.04 -1.79 -10.99
C GLY A 133 -10.34 -2.58 -11.14
N LYS A 134 -10.80 -2.78 -12.37
CA LYS A 134 -12.06 -3.50 -12.66
C LYS A 134 -12.06 -4.99 -12.26
N LYS A 135 -10.90 -5.54 -11.86
CA LYS A 135 -10.72 -6.97 -11.55
C LYS A 135 -10.33 -7.24 -10.09
N ASN A 136 -10.02 -6.22 -9.31
CA ASN A 136 -9.55 -6.40 -7.94
C ASN A 136 -10.62 -5.96 -6.95
N ASP A 137 -10.89 -6.78 -5.96
CA ASP A 137 -11.67 -6.40 -4.78
C ASP A 137 -10.68 -5.93 -3.70
N VAL A 138 -10.77 -4.67 -3.30
CA VAL A 138 -9.89 -4.08 -2.27
C VAL A 138 -10.75 -3.70 -1.08
N ARG A 139 -10.42 -4.23 0.10
CA ARG A 139 -11.09 -3.94 1.35
C ARG A 139 -10.10 -3.40 2.37
N ALA A 140 -10.44 -2.31 3.01
CA ALA A 140 -9.69 -1.74 4.12
C ALA A 140 -10.43 -2.01 5.43
N TYR A 141 -9.71 -2.51 6.42
CA TYR A 141 -10.24 -2.81 7.75
C TYR A 141 -9.68 -1.81 8.76
N PHE A 142 -10.57 -1.11 9.45
CA PHE A 142 -10.23 -0.13 10.46
C PHE A 142 -10.61 -0.64 11.85
N ASN A 143 -9.83 -0.27 12.83
CA ASN A 143 -10.20 -0.46 14.21
C ASN A 143 -11.42 0.42 14.53
N SER A 144 -12.52 -0.17 15.00
CA SER A 144 -13.78 0.53 15.22
C SER A 144 -13.71 1.62 16.32
N ASN A 145 -12.74 1.51 17.23
CA ASN A 145 -12.60 2.45 18.35
C ASN A 145 -11.62 3.58 18.07
N THR A 146 -10.59 3.32 17.26
CA THR A 146 -9.47 4.25 17.04
C THR A 146 -9.40 4.77 15.60
N ASN A 147 -10.18 4.21 14.67
CA ASN A 147 -10.11 4.46 13.24
C ASN A 147 -8.70 4.23 12.62
N VAL A 148 -7.87 3.45 13.31
CA VAL A 148 -6.56 3.05 12.80
C VAL A 148 -6.75 2.00 11.71
N LEU A 149 -6.06 2.14 10.59
CA LEU A 149 -6.04 1.15 9.51
C LEU A 149 -5.28 -0.09 9.97
N ASN A 150 -6.00 -1.20 10.15
CA ASN A 150 -5.44 -2.47 10.61
C ASN A 150 -4.84 -3.27 9.46
N SER A 151 -5.62 -3.46 8.39
CA SER A 151 -5.16 -4.19 7.23
C SER A 151 -5.87 -3.76 5.94
N ILE A 152 -5.26 -4.14 4.82
CA ILE A 152 -5.82 -4.00 3.48
C ILE A 152 -5.81 -5.40 2.86
N VAL A 153 -6.98 -5.88 2.46
CA VAL A 153 -7.13 -7.16 1.76
C VAL A 153 -7.41 -6.90 0.29
N ILE A 154 -6.63 -7.53 -0.55
CA ILE A 154 -6.76 -7.48 -2.01
C ILE A 154 -7.08 -8.89 -2.50
N THR A 155 -8.24 -9.06 -3.13
CA THR A 155 -8.62 -10.31 -3.75
C THR A 155 -8.60 -10.14 -5.27
N GLN A 156 -7.79 -10.97 -5.92
CA GLN A 156 -7.68 -11.01 -7.38
C GLN A 156 -7.75 -12.45 -7.85
N SER A 157 -8.83 -12.80 -8.56
CA SER A 157 -9.09 -14.17 -8.97
C SER A 157 -9.08 -15.12 -7.75
N GLU A 158 -8.15 -16.06 -7.70
CA GLU A 158 -7.99 -17.07 -6.64
C GLU A 158 -6.90 -16.70 -5.63
N THR A 159 -6.31 -15.51 -5.75
CA THR A 159 -5.28 -15.02 -4.83
C THR A 159 -5.85 -13.99 -3.88
N ARG A 160 -5.65 -14.21 -2.59
CA ARG A 160 -5.93 -13.25 -1.54
C ARG A 160 -4.61 -12.77 -0.94
N SER A 161 -4.40 -11.47 -0.99
CA SER A 161 -3.24 -10.81 -0.36
C SER A 161 -3.72 -9.92 0.77
N GLU A 162 -3.09 -10.01 1.93
CA GLU A 162 -3.36 -9.16 3.09
C GLU A 162 -2.12 -8.36 3.45
N ILE A 163 -2.27 -7.04 3.51
CA ILE A 163 -1.25 -6.11 3.97
C ILE A 163 -1.64 -5.71 5.39
N SER A 164 -0.79 -5.98 6.36
CA SER A 164 -1.01 -5.71 7.78
C SER A 164 0.23 -5.07 8.43
N ASN A 165 0.16 -4.75 9.73
CA ASN A 165 1.25 -4.10 10.47
C ASN A 165 1.79 -2.86 9.74
N ILE A 166 0.87 -2.00 9.30
CA ILE A 166 1.16 -0.82 8.49
C ILE A 166 1.74 0.26 9.39
N ILE A 167 3.00 0.66 9.15
CA ILE A 167 3.71 1.70 9.88
C ILE A 167 4.10 2.80 8.89
N LEU A 168 3.69 4.03 9.18
CA LEU A 168 3.98 5.22 8.38
C LEU A 168 5.13 6.00 9.01
N ASN A 169 6.16 6.33 8.22
CA ASN A 169 7.32 7.09 8.68
C ASN A 169 7.63 8.23 7.71
N ILE A 170 8.04 9.37 8.28
CA ILE A 170 8.65 10.46 7.54
C ILE A 170 10.14 10.16 7.45
N GLU A 171 10.72 10.30 6.28
CA GLU A 171 12.12 10.00 6.01
C GLU A 171 12.87 11.27 5.61
N ASP A 172 14.12 11.40 6.05
CA ASP A 172 14.96 12.55 5.72
C ASP A 172 15.57 12.44 4.32
N SER A 173 15.77 11.21 3.84
CA SER A 173 16.41 10.94 2.55
C SER A 173 15.88 9.65 1.89
N LEU A 174 16.07 9.58 0.58
CA LEU A 174 15.75 8.41 -0.22
C LEU A 174 17.05 7.83 -0.81
N ASN A 175 17.47 6.67 -0.31
CA ASN A 175 18.61 5.95 -0.85
C ASN A 175 18.20 5.14 -2.09
N LEU A 176 18.83 5.42 -3.23
CA LEU A 176 18.60 4.72 -4.51
C LEU A 176 19.74 3.77 -4.89
N GLU A 177 20.71 3.58 -4.03
CA GLU A 177 21.80 2.61 -4.24
C GLU A 177 21.31 1.19 -3.99
N ILE A 178 21.71 0.23 -4.83
CA ILE A 178 21.40 -1.19 -4.69
C ILE A 178 22.57 -2.06 -5.09
N GLY A 179 22.63 -3.26 -4.51
CA GLY A 179 23.68 -4.24 -4.78
C GLY A 179 25.01 -3.85 -4.15
N HIS A 180 26.03 -4.53 -4.60
CA HIS A 180 27.43 -4.34 -4.21
C HIS A 180 28.24 -3.97 -5.46
N GLU A 181 29.46 -3.48 -5.31
CA GLU A 181 30.35 -3.18 -6.44
C GLU A 181 30.63 -4.41 -7.33
N SER A 182 30.60 -5.61 -6.74
CA SER A 182 30.80 -6.90 -7.43
C SER A 182 29.52 -7.48 -8.05
N SER A 183 28.35 -6.88 -7.82
CA SER A 183 27.08 -7.44 -8.30
C SER A 183 27.00 -7.46 -9.83
N SER A 184 26.53 -8.57 -10.39
CA SER A 184 26.34 -8.70 -11.84
C SER A 184 25.14 -7.86 -12.31
N ALA A 185 25.37 -6.95 -13.24
CA ALA A 185 24.31 -6.08 -13.79
C ALA A 185 23.90 -6.49 -15.19
N PHE A 186 22.60 -6.59 -15.43
CA PHE A 186 21.98 -6.93 -16.71
C PHE A 186 21.10 -5.78 -17.17
N ASP A 187 21.45 -5.16 -18.31
CA ASP A 187 20.64 -4.10 -18.93
C ASP A 187 19.63 -4.72 -19.90
N LEU A 188 18.35 -4.55 -19.61
CA LEU A 188 17.22 -5.10 -20.36
C LEU A 188 16.46 -4.02 -21.16
N ARG A 189 17.04 -2.82 -21.27
CA ARG A 189 16.41 -1.70 -21.97
C ARG A 189 16.57 -1.80 -23.47
#